data_6630414bbb89b4dde39a5828b9aba2c5
#
_entry.id   6630414bbb89b4dde39a5828b9aba2c5
#
_cell.length_a   1.000
_cell.length_b   1.000
_cell.length_c   1.000
_cell.angle_alpha   90.00
_cell.angle_beta   90.00
_cell.angle_gamma   90.00
#
_symmetry.space_group_name_H-M   'P 1'
#
loop_
_entity.id
_entity.type
_entity.pdbx_description
1 polymer ?
#
loop_
_entity_poly.entity_id
_entity_poly.type
_entity_poly.pdbx_seq_one_letter_code
_entity_poly.pdbx_strand_id
1 'polypeptide(L)'
;DKGAVIARAVYVDARTSGNWFVMSAMGRSAGHLAFGIGEACHYPMIVIPEMFNKTPITIDKIIRLMVSSIVKRRIVSMDYGAAVISEGVFHELSEAELSSCGIHFTYDAHGHPELGKVSKACFFSMLLDQRLAELKLNVQTRPVELGYEIRGQTPVAYDLTYCSELGIGVYKLFSEGKTGCMVYVDGCGNVEPLYLKDLQDPATGKILPRMVDISSDRFKAVVDNILMAITPPDYEAARQYLSNPEEYDFCKILGWDETDL
;
A
#
# COMPACT_ATOMS: atom_id res chain seq x y z
N ASP A 1 -13.58 -6.25 -0.99
CA ASP A 1 -14.39 -6.40 -2.21
C ASP A 1 -14.63 -5.08 -2.94
N LYS A 2 -15.24 -4.06 -2.31
CA LYS A 2 -15.61 -2.82 -3.01
C LYS A 2 -14.40 -2.09 -3.60
N GLY A 3 -13.31 -1.99 -2.87
CA GLY A 3 -12.08 -1.40 -3.38
C GLY A 3 -11.56 -2.13 -4.63
N ALA A 4 -11.61 -3.46 -4.64
CA ALA A 4 -11.21 -4.24 -5.81
C ALA A 4 -12.16 -4.04 -7.01
N VAL A 5 -13.47 -3.87 -6.78
CA VAL A 5 -14.42 -3.55 -7.85
C VAL A 5 -14.08 -2.22 -8.51
N ILE A 6 -13.81 -1.18 -7.72
CA ILE A 6 -13.43 0.15 -8.22
C ILE A 6 -12.07 0.07 -8.94
N ALA A 7 -11.08 -0.58 -8.31
CA ALA A 7 -9.74 -0.71 -8.87
C ALA A 7 -9.73 -1.45 -10.21
N ARG A 8 -10.55 -2.50 -10.34
CA ARG A 8 -10.70 -3.23 -11.59
C ARG A 8 -11.30 -2.36 -12.70
N ALA A 9 -12.33 -1.56 -12.39
CA ALA A 9 -12.91 -0.62 -13.35
C ALA A 9 -11.88 0.43 -13.79
N VAL A 10 -11.12 0.98 -12.86
CA VAL A 10 -10.02 1.93 -13.13
C VAL A 10 -8.94 1.28 -14.01
N TYR A 11 -8.60 0.02 -13.79
CA TYR A 11 -7.60 -0.68 -14.59
C TYR A 11 -8.06 -0.95 -16.03
N VAL A 12 -9.35 -1.19 -16.22
CA VAL A 12 -9.94 -1.27 -17.57
C VAL A 12 -9.84 0.08 -18.27
N ASP A 13 -10.13 1.19 -17.57
CA ASP A 13 -9.98 2.54 -18.12
C ASP A 13 -8.50 2.86 -18.45
N ALA A 14 -7.56 2.47 -17.57
CA ALA A 14 -6.14 2.60 -17.86
C ALA A 14 -5.75 1.95 -19.20
N ARG A 15 -6.25 0.76 -19.44
CA ARG A 15 -6.00 0.00 -20.68
C ARG A 15 -6.58 0.66 -21.93
N THR A 16 -7.77 1.24 -21.82
CA THR A 16 -8.44 1.87 -22.96
C THR A 16 -7.96 3.27 -23.27
N SER A 17 -7.55 4.02 -22.24
CA SER A 17 -7.09 5.41 -22.35
C SER A 17 -5.56 5.54 -22.56
N GLY A 18 -4.79 4.47 -22.29
CA GLY A 18 -3.32 4.54 -22.30
C GLY A 18 -2.74 5.36 -21.14
N ASN A 19 -3.52 5.61 -20.07
CA ASN A 19 -3.06 6.37 -18.90
C ASN A 19 -2.50 5.48 -17.78
N TRP A 20 -1.76 6.12 -16.87
CA TRP A 20 -1.39 5.53 -15.60
C TRP A 20 -2.26 6.09 -14.48
N PHE A 21 -2.80 5.20 -13.65
CA PHE A 21 -3.59 5.59 -12.49
C PHE A 21 -2.78 5.46 -11.22
N VAL A 22 -2.80 6.50 -10.40
CA VAL A 22 -2.22 6.51 -9.06
C VAL A 22 -3.37 6.45 -8.07
N MET A 23 -3.59 5.29 -7.47
CA MET A 23 -4.66 5.06 -6.52
C MET A 23 -4.14 5.14 -5.10
N SER A 24 -4.77 5.92 -4.23
CA SER A 24 -4.52 5.89 -2.80
C SER A 24 -5.60 5.10 -2.08
N ALA A 25 -5.19 4.21 -1.18
CA ALA A 25 -6.10 3.43 -0.36
C ALA A 25 -5.88 3.73 1.12
N MET A 26 -6.97 3.79 1.88
CA MET A 26 -6.94 4.00 3.34
C MET A 26 -6.09 2.95 4.04
N GLY A 27 -5.50 3.31 5.16
CA GLY A 27 -4.66 2.43 5.97
C GLY A 27 -3.58 3.22 6.69
N ARG A 28 -3.92 3.74 7.89
CA ARG A 28 -3.10 4.72 8.62
C ARG A 28 -1.67 4.28 8.88
N SER A 29 -1.46 3.01 9.24
CA SER A 29 -0.14 2.49 9.64
C SER A 29 0.24 1.20 8.93
N ALA A 30 -0.72 0.49 8.32
CA ALA A 30 -0.50 -0.79 7.69
C ALA A 30 -1.10 -0.85 6.28
N GLY A 31 -0.44 -1.56 5.39
CA GLY A 31 -0.76 -1.61 3.98
C GLY A 31 -1.81 -2.64 3.55
N HIS A 32 -2.48 -3.33 4.48
CA HIS A 32 -3.38 -4.46 4.15
C HIS A 32 -4.40 -4.17 3.06
N LEU A 33 -5.05 -3.00 3.11
CA LEU A 33 -6.10 -2.66 2.14
C LEU A 33 -5.51 -2.39 0.76
N ALA A 34 -4.43 -1.60 0.68
CA ALA A 34 -3.73 -1.34 -0.57
C ALA A 34 -3.17 -2.64 -1.17
N PHE A 35 -2.53 -3.47 -0.33
CA PHE A 35 -1.99 -4.75 -0.73
C PHE A 35 -3.09 -5.68 -1.29
N GLY A 36 -4.18 -5.88 -0.54
CA GLY A 36 -5.27 -6.76 -0.97
C GLY A 36 -6.00 -6.27 -2.23
N ILE A 37 -6.14 -4.96 -2.43
CA ILE A 37 -6.71 -4.40 -3.67
C ILE A 37 -5.77 -4.62 -4.85
N GLY A 38 -4.49 -4.30 -4.68
CA GLY A 38 -3.49 -4.45 -5.72
C GLY A 38 -3.29 -5.90 -6.14
N GLU A 39 -3.21 -6.82 -5.19
CA GLU A 39 -3.16 -8.26 -5.42
C GLU A 39 -4.40 -8.76 -6.19
N ALA A 40 -5.60 -8.43 -5.71
CA ALA A 40 -6.86 -8.88 -6.31
C ALA A 40 -7.09 -8.35 -7.74
N CYS A 41 -6.46 -7.23 -8.09
CA CYS A 41 -6.60 -6.58 -9.41
C CYS A 41 -5.34 -6.72 -10.27
N HIS A 42 -4.32 -7.40 -9.78
CA HIS A 42 -3.02 -7.56 -10.43
C HIS A 42 -2.42 -6.22 -10.86
N TYR A 43 -2.42 -5.25 -9.94
CA TYR A 43 -1.80 -3.97 -10.20
C TYR A 43 -0.27 -4.12 -10.31
N PRO A 44 0.34 -3.58 -11.35
CA PRO A 44 1.77 -3.74 -11.57
C PRO A 44 2.66 -3.05 -10.53
N MET A 45 2.09 -2.16 -9.69
CA MET A 45 2.79 -1.56 -8.56
C MET A 45 1.87 -1.43 -7.35
N ILE A 46 2.35 -1.93 -6.23
CA ILE A 46 1.73 -1.81 -4.91
C ILE A 46 2.79 -1.21 -4.00
N VAL A 47 2.46 -0.12 -3.30
CA VAL A 47 3.39 0.54 -2.38
C VAL A 47 2.77 0.59 -0.99
N ILE A 48 3.38 -0.11 -0.06
CA ILE A 48 2.94 -0.19 1.34
C ILE A 48 4.12 0.13 2.28
N PRO A 49 3.85 0.63 3.50
CA PRO A 49 4.92 1.00 4.44
C PRO A 49 5.87 -0.16 4.75
N GLU A 50 5.34 -1.38 4.85
CA GLU A 50 6.09 -2.58 5.23
C GLU A 50 7.23 -2.93 4.26
N MET A 51 7.12 -2.52 2.99
CA MET A 51 8.19 -2.74 2.00
C MET A 51 9.47 -1.98 2.33
N PHE A 52 9.40 -0.93 3.14
CA PHE A 52 10.54 -0.09 3.50
C PHE A 52 11.20 -0.51 4.83
N ASN A 53 11.15 -1.79 5.17
CA ASN A 53 11.69 -2.34 6.42
C ASN A 53 13.20 -2.15 6.60
N LYS A 54 13.96 -1.99 5.52
CA LYS A 54 15.43 -1.78 5.52
C LYS A 54 15.86 -0.35 5.21
N THR A 55 14.92 0.53 4.89
CA THR A 55 15.26 1.87 4.43
C THR A 55 14.16 2.87 4.78
N PRO A 56 14.49 4.14 5.09
CA PRO A 56 13.45 5.15 5.34
C PRO A 56 12.56 5.35 4.11
N ILE A 57 11.29 5.60 4.35
CA ILE A 57 10.33 6.01 3.32
C ILE A 57 10.66 7.46 2.92
N THR A 58 10.82 7.70 1.64
CA THR A 58 11.00 9.04 1.07
C THR A 58 10.16 9.21 -0.19
N ILE A 59 9.81 10.44 -0.50
CA ILE A 59 9.07 10.79 -1.72
C ILE A 59 9.82 10.26 -2.95
N ASP A 60 11.13 10.48 -3.01
CA ASP A 60 11.96 10.06 -4.14
C ASP A 60 11.88 8.54 -4.39
N LYS A 61 11.96 7.72 -3.34
CA LYS A 61 11.85 6.26 -3.47
C LYS A 61 10.47 5.81 -3.97
N ILE A 62 9.41 6.41 -3.45
CA ILE A 62 8.05 6.11 -3.88
C ILE A 62 7.89 6.43 -5.37
N ILE A 63 8.35 7.59 -5.80
CA ILE A 63 8.29 8.00 -7.20
C ILE A 63 9.16 7.08 -8.09
N ARG A 64 10.35 6.70 -7.62
CA ARG A 64 11.21 5.75 -8.36
C ARG A 64 10.55 4.38 -8.52
N LEU A 65 9.85 3.85 -7.52
CA LEU A 65 9.09 2.59 -7.65
C LEU A 65 8.02 2.69 -8.73
N MET A 66 7.29 3.80 -8.80
CA MET A 66 6.28 4.00 -9.83
C MET A 66 6.90 4.15 -11.23
N VAL A 67 7.98 4.92 -11.37
CA VAL A 67 8.73 5.03 -12.64
C VAL A 67 9.31 3.67 -13.06
N SER A 68 9.86 2.91 -12.13
CA SER A 68 10.34 1.54 -12.34
C SER A 68 9.27 0.68 -12.99
N SER A 69 8.05 0.72 -12.45
CA SER A 69 6.93 -0.05 -13.00
C SER A 69 6.49 0.45 -14.38
N ILE A 70 6.44 1.76 -14.59
CA ILE A 70 6.11 2.35 -15.90
C ILE A 70 7.10 1.88 -16.97
N VAL A 71 8.38 1.96 -16.67
CA VAL A 71 9.44 1.57 -17.62
C VAL A 71 9.45 0.06 -17.85
N LYS A 72 9.32 -0.75 -16.80
CA LYS A 72 9.22 -2.21 -16.94
C LYS A 72 8.08 -2.61 -17.87
N ARG A 73 6.92 -1.97 -17.73
CA ARG A 73 5.77 -2.25 -18.61
C ARG A 73 6.03 -1.82 -20.06
N ARG A 74 6.69 -0.69 -20.28
CA ARG A 74 7.08 -0.25 -21.63
C ARG A 74 8.05 -1.19 -22.31
N ILE A 75 9.00 -1.78 -21.56
CA ILE A 75 9.91 -2.80 -22.07
C ILE A 75 9.14 -3.98 -22.67
N VAL A 76 8.00 -4.33 -22.08
CA VAL A 76 7.12 -5.41 -22.58
C VAL A 76 5.93 -4.89 -23.41
N SER A 77 6.07 -3.68 -24.00
CA SER A 77 5.10 -3.06 -24.91
C SER A 77 3.73 -2.79 -24.29
N MET A 78 3.70 -2.40 -23.01
CA MET A 78 2.47 -2.00 -22.30
C MET A 78 2.60 -0.54 -21.85
N ASP A 79 1.83 0.38 -22.45
CA ASP A 79 1.91 1.81 -22.18
C ASP A 79 0.92 2.32 -21.10
N TYR A 80 0.19 1.43 -20.44
CA TYR A 80 -0.79 1.74 -19.42
C TYR A 80 -0.52 0.98 -18.13
N GLY A 81 -1.09 1.44 -17.03
CA GLY A 81 -0.99 0.74 -15.76
C GLY A 81 -1.66 1.47 -14.61
N ALA A 82 -1.48 0.91 -13.43
CA ALA A 82 -1.92 1.53 -12.20
C ALA A 82 -0.97 1.18 -11.05
N ALA A 83 -0.83 2.12 -10.13
CA ALA A 83 -0.19 1.90 -8.84
C ALA A 83 -1.23 2.08 -7.74
N VAL A 84 -1.20 1.24 -6.71
CA VAL A 84 -1.95 1.47 -5.48
C VAL A 84 -0.98 1.74 -4.34
N ILE A 85 -1.21 2.84 -3.63
CA ILE A 85 -0.36 3.33 -2.55
C ILE A 85 -1.17 3.34 -1.26
N SER A 86 -0.65 2.75 -0.20
CA SER A 86 -1.25 2.87 1.13
C SER A 86 -1.10 4.31 1.65
N GLU A 87 -2.14 4.87 2.22
CA GLU A 87 -2.08 6.17 2.91
C GLU A 87 -1.01 6.17 4.01
N GLY A 88 -0.71 5.01 4.61
CA GLY A 88 0.35 4.86 5.62
C GLY A 88 1.72 5.29 5.13
N VAL A 89 2.02 5.10 3.85
CA VAL A 89 3.27 5.58 3.23
C VAL A 89 3.41 7.10 3.33
N PHE A 90 2.31 7.83 3.13
CA PHE A 90 2.31 9.29 3.25
C PHE A 90 2.51 9.74 4.70
N HIS A 91 1.97 8.99 5.67
CA HIS A 91 2.09 9.32 7.09
C HIS A 91 3.51 9.13 7.65
N GLU A 92 4.33 8.32 6.99
CA GLU A 92 5.73 8.06 7.37
C GLU A 92 6.71 9.06 6.71
N LEU A 93 6.24 9.92 5.80
CA LEU A 93 7.08 10.97 5.20
C LEU A 93 7.42 12.05 6.23
N SER A 94 8.64 12.56 6.16
CA SER A 94 9.09 13.63 7.05
C SER A 94 8.36 14.95 6.78
N GLU A 95 8.12 15.73 7.83
CA GLU A 95 7.54 17.06 7.70
C GLU A 95 8.36 17.97 6.77
N ALA A 96 9.68 17.81 6.78
CA ALA A 96 10.58 18.59 5.92
C ALA A 96 10.34 18.29 4.44
N GLU A 97 10.17 17.01 4.06
CA GLU A 97 9.87 16.63 2.68
C GLU A 97 8.50 17.15 2.25
N LEU A 98 7.48 16.98 3.09
CA LEU A 98 6.12 17.43 2.78
C LEU A 98 6.04 18.95 2.66
N SER A 99 6.71 19.67 3.55
CA SER A 99 6.80 21.15 3.50
C SER A 99 7.53 21.64 2.24
N SER A 100 8.58 20.94 1.80
CA SER A 100 9.28 21.25 0.55
C SER A 100 8.39 21.11 -0.69
N CYS A 101 7.36 20.27 -0.60
CA CYS A 101 6.34 20.09 -1.64
C CYS A 101 5.12 21.03 -1.46
N GLY A 102 5.20 22.01 -0.56
CA GLY A 102 4.13 22.98 -0.32
C GLY A 102 2.97 22.47 0.55
N ILE A 103 3.13 21.33 1.20
CA ILE A 103 2.14 20.82 2.15
C ILE A 103 2.43 21.38 3.52
N HIS A 104 1.50 22.20 4.01
CA HIS A 104 1.53 22.74 5.37
C HIS A 104 0.54 21.97 6.24
N PHE A 105 1.03 21.52 7.40
CA PHE A 105 0.21 20.82 8.36
C PHE A 105 -0.64 21.78 9.19
N THR A 106 -1.92 21.42 9.37
CA THR A 106 -2.71 21.84 10.51
C THR A 106 -2.68 20.70 11.53
N TYR A 107 -2.65 21.04 12.81
CA TYR A 107 -2.62 20.04 13.87
C TYR A 107 -3.97 20.01 14.58
N ASP A 108 -4.39 18.81 14.97
CA ASP A 108 -5.58 18.66 15.80
C ASP A 108 -5.33 19.12 17.25
N ALA A 109 -6.37 19.12 18.09
CA ALA A 109 -6.29 19.53 19.49
C ALA A 109 -5.33 18.66 20.34
N HIS A 110 -4.86 17.54 19.81
CA HIS A 110 -3.94 16.60 20.45
C HIS A 110 -2.53 16.65 19.88
N GLY A 111 -2.26 17.58 18.94
CA GLY A 111 -0.94 17.77 18.32
C GLY A 111 -0.64 16.78 17.19
N HIS A 112 -1.64 16.08 16.64
CA HIS A 112 -1.45 15.21 15.48
C HIS A 112 -1.72 15.98 14.19
N PRO A 113 -0.88 15.80 13.14
CA PRO A 113 -1.09 16.46 11.87
C PRO A 113 -2.40 16.00 11.20
N GLU A 114 -3.20 16.96 10.75
CA GLU A 114 -4.46 16.72 10.04
C GLU A 114 -4.21 16.37 8.57
N LEU A 115 -3.64 15.20 8.30
CA LEU A 115 -3.30 14.74 6.95
C LEU A 115 -4.54 14.33 6.12
N GLY A 116 -5.70 14.21 6.73
CA GLY A 116 -6.95 13.80 6.07
C GLY A 116 -7.46 14.78 5.01
N LYS A 117 -6.99 16.04 5.03
CA LYS A 117 -7.39 17.08 4.08
C LYS A 117 -6.61 17.05 2.76
N VAL A 118 -5.50 16.30 2.71
CA VAL A 118 -4.64 16.18 1.53
C VAL A 118 -5.01 14.93 0.75
N SER A 119 -5.33 15.07 -0.53
CA SER A 119 -5.46 13.92 -1.43
C SER A 119 -4.09 13.34 -1.74
N LYS A 120 -3.81 12.14 -1.21
CA LYS A 120 -2.54 11.44 -1.39
C LYS A 120 -2.37 11.01 -2.85
N ALA A 121 -3.46 10.57 -3.49
CA ALA A 121 -3.43 10.21 -4.91
C ALA A 121 -3.05 11.40 -5.79
N CYS A 122 -3.64 12.59 -5.56
CA CYS A 122 -3.26 13.81 -6.29
C CYS A 122 -1.81 14.20 -6.03
N PHE A 123 -1.36 14.12 -4.77
CA PHE A 123 0.00 14.45 -4.38
C PHE A 123 1.04 13.58 -5.12
N PHE A 124 0.90 12.27 -5.04
CA PHE A 124 1.83 11.37 -5.71
C PHE A 124 1.72 11.41 -7.23
N SER A 125 0.52 11.61 -7.78
CA SER A 125 0.31 11.78 -9.22
C SER A 125 1.04 13.01 -9.75
N MET A 126 0.92 14.15 -9.07
CA MET A 126 1.61 15.40 -9.44
C MET A 126 3.15 15.24 -9.42
N LEU A 127 3.69 14.63 -8.36
CA LEU A 127 5.14 14.40 -8.26
C LEU A 127 5.64 13.38 -9.29
N LEU A 128 4.83 12.38 -9.60
CA LEU A 128 5.14 11.43 -10.66
C LEU A 128 5.15 12.12 -12.03
N ASP A 129 4.16 12.98 -12.34
CA ASP A 129 4.13 13.75 -13.58
C ASP A 129 5.37 14.64 -13.75
N GLN A 130 5.81 15.30 -12.66
CA GLN A 130 7.05 16.08 -12.66
C GLN A 130 8.28 15.22 -13.01
N ARG A 131 8.43 14.08 -12.36
CA ARG A 131 9.55 13.15 -12.61
C ARG A 131 9.49 12.58 -14.04
N LEU A 132 8.32 12.24 -14.54
CA LEU A 132 8.14 11.74 -15.90
C LEU A 132 8.52 12.80 -16.95
N ALA A 133 8.20 14.06 -16.69
CA ALA A 133 8.59 15.18 -17.55
C ALA A 133 10.12 15.39 -17.57
N GLU A 134 10.79 15.33 -16.40
CA GLU A 134 12.25 15.38 -16.27
C GLU A 134 12.94 14.27 -17.08
N LEU A 135 12.37 13.06 -17.02
CA LEU A 135 12.85 11.88 -17.75
C LEU A 135 12.42 11.87 -19.22
N LYS A 136 11.64 12.84 -19.66
CA LYS A 136 11.07 12.91 -21.03
C LYS A 136 10.21 11.70 -21.39
N LEU A 137 9.60 11.08 -20.40
CA LEU A 137 8.66 9.97 -20.56
C LEU A 137 7.27 10.53 -20.79
N ASN A 138 6.74 10.38 -22.00
CA ASN A 138 5.36 10.81 -22.32
C ASN A 138 4.36 9.81 -21.72
N VAL A 139 3.95 10.05 -20.49
CA VAL A 139 2.92 9.31 -19.75
C VAL A 139 2.03 10.30 -19.04
N GLN A 140 0.73 10.10 -19.08
CA GLN A 140 -0.23 10.89 -18.31
C GLN A 140 -0.68 10.10 -17.10
N THR A 141 -0.64 10.73 -15.92
CA THR A 141 -1.15 10.11 -14.72
C THR A 141 -2.56 10.61 -14.36
N ARG A 142 -3.32 9.79 -13.64
CA ARG A 142 -4.67 10.10 -13.15
C ARG A 142 -4.78 9.66 -11.68
N PRO A 143 -5.11 10.59 -10.77
CA PRO A 143 -5.29 10.24 -9.37
C PRO A 143 -6.65 9.59 -9.12
N VAL A 144 -6.69 8.60 -8.24
CA VAL A 144 -7.93 7.98 -7.72
C VAL A 144 -7.80 7.84 -6.21
N GLU A 145 -8.68 8.47 -5.46
CA GLU A 145 -8.71 8.37 -4.00
C GLU A 145 -9.80 7.38 -3.59
N LEU A 146 -9.43 6.30 -2.91
CA LEU A 146 -10.38 5.39 -2.27
C LEU A 146 -10.64 5.87 -0.84
N GLY A 147 -11.79 6.48 -0.62
CA GLY A 147 -12.16 7.11 0.63
C GLY A 147 -13.26 6.38 1.39
N TYR A 148 -14.17 7.15 1.98
CA TYR A 148 -15.24 6.65 2.84
C TYR A 148 -16.23 5.72 2.14
N GLU A 149 -16.34 5.79 0.82
CA GLU A 149 -17.23 4.93 0.02
C GLU A 149 -16.88 3.44 0.12
N ILE A 150 -15.65 3.09 0.48
CA ILE A 150 -15.27 1.68 0.70
C ILE A 150 -15.54 1.22 2.13
N ARG A 151 -15.75 2.13 3.08
CA ARG A 151 -16.02 1.81 4.50
C ARG A 151 -17.49 1.60 4.80
N GLY A 152 -18.36 2.29 4.09
CA GLY A 152 -19.82 2.27 4.30
C GLY A 152 -20.54 1.26 3.41
N GLN A 153 -19.91 0.15 3.06
CA GLN A 153 -20.53 -0.87 2.21
C GLN A 153 -21.35 -1.88 2.98
N THR A 154 -22.32 -2.48 2.30
CA THR A 154 -23.05 -3.64 2.83
C THR A 154 -22.06 -4.78 3.09
N PRO A 155 -22.09 -5.40 4.29
CA PRO A 155 -21.22 -6.54 4.60
C PRO A 155 -21.43 -7.69 3.62
N VAL A 156 -20.35 -8.35 3.23
CA VAL A 156 -20.40 -9.58 2.45
C VAL A 156 -20.61 -10.79 3.37
N ALA A 157 -20.90 -11.95 2.78
CA ALA A 157 -21.16 -13.18 3.55
C ALA A 157 -20.04 -13.50 4.56
N TYR A 158 -18.79 -13.30 4.18
CA TYR A 158 -17.64 -13.48 5.07
C TYR A 158 -17.74 -12.58 6.32
N ASP A 159 -18.02 -11.29 6.14
CA ASP A 159 -18.13 -10.34 7.25
C ASP A 159 -19.27 -10.72 8.20
N LEU A 160 -20.43 -11.15 7.65
CA LEU A 160 -21.59 -11.56 8.45
C LEU A 160 -21.28 -12.80 9.29
N THR A 161 -20.64 -13.81 8.67
CA THR A 161 -20.21 -15.03 9.38
C THR A 161 -19.20 -14.71 10.46
N TYR A 162 -18.16 -13.97 10.12
CA TYR A 162 -17.11 -13.60 11.06
C TYR A 162 -17.63 -12.76 12.24
N CYS A 163 -18.53 -11.80 11.98
CA CYS A 163 -19.17 -11.04 13.06
C CYS A 163 -20.04 -11.92 13.97
N SER A 164 -20.70 -12.94 13.42
CA SER A 164 -21.47 -13.89 14.21
C SER A 164 -20.56 -14.75 15.09
N GLU A 165 -19.45 -15.22 14.55
CA GLU A 165 -18.42 -15.97 15.30
C GLU A 165 -17.80 -15.12 16.43
N LEU A 166 -17.50 -13.85 16.16
CA LEU A 166 -17.04 -12.91 17.19
C LEU A 166 -18.08 -12.73 18.29
N GLY A 167 -19.37 -12.60 17.94
CA GLY A 167 -20.46 -12.50 18.92
C GLY A 167 -20.59 -13.74 19.80
N ILE A 168 -20.54 -14.93 19.21
CA ILE A 168 -20.52 -16.20 19.95
C ILE A 168 -19.27 -16.27 20.85
N GLY A 169 -18.14 -15.80 20.32
CA GLY A 169 -16.89 -15.73 21.06
C GLY A 169 -16.95 -14.85 22.31
N VAL A 170 -17.62 -13.70 22.24
CA VAL A 170 -17.85 -12.83 23.42
C VAL A 170 -18.58 -13.60 24.50
N TYR A 171 -19.67 -14.27 24.15
CA TYR A 171 -20.45 -15.05 25.09
C TYR A 171 -19.63 -16.19 25.72
N LYS A 172 -18.90 -16.94 24.90
CA LYS A 172 -18.02 -18.04 25.34
C LYS A 172 -16.99 -17.55 26.37
N LEU A 173 -16.19 -16.54 26.00
CA LEU A 173 -15.13 -16.02 26.87
C LEU A 173 -15.69 -15.44 28.17
N PHE A 174 -16.81 -14.72 28.09
CA PHE A 174 -17.50 -14.20 29.28
C PHE A 174 -17.97 -15.33 30.20
N SER A 175 -18.57 -16.38 29.65
CA SER A 175 -19.03 -17.56 30.43
C SER A 175 -17.89 -18.31 31.09
N GLU A 176 -16.69 -18.27 30.48
CA GLU A 176 -15.46 -18.85 31.03
C GLU A 176 -14.75 -17.91 32.03
N GLY A 177 -15.29 -16.72 32.31
CA GLY A 177 -14.70 -15.73 33.20
C GLY A 177 -13.44 -15.05 32.66
N LYS A 178 -13.20 -15.14 31.36
CA LYS A 178 -12.06 -14.50 30.70
C LYS A 178 -12.36 -13.04 30.40
N THR A 179 -11.59 -12.13 30.99
CA THR A 179 -11.73 -10.68 30.86
C THR A 179 -10.40 -10.03 30.52
N GLY A 180 -10.42 -8.74 30.10
CA GLY A 180 -9.22 -8.01 29.69
C GLY A 180 -8.62 -8.49 28.37
N CYS A 181 -9.44 -9.10 27.52
CA CYS A 181 -9.04 -9.61 26.22
C CYS A 181 -10.02 -9.16 25.11
N MET A 182 -9.56 -9.20 23.90
CA MET A 182 -10.41 -9.17 22.70
C MET A 182 -10.76 -10.61 22.31
N VAL A 183 -11.89 -10.76 21.62
CA VAL A 183 -12.22 -12.02 20.95
C VAL A 183 -11.37 -12.12 19.67
N TYR A 184 -10.69 -13.22 19.52
CA TYR A 184 -10.02 -13.61 18.30
C TYR A 184 -10.65 -14.90 17.75
N VAL A 185 -10.87 -14.93 16.44
CA VAL A 185 -11.33 -16.14 15.74
C VAL A 185 -10.26 -16.49 14.72
N ASP A 186 -9.73 -17.70 14.81
CA ASP A 186 -8.73 -18.20 13.86
C ASP A 186 -9.34 -18.54 12.49
N GLY A 187 -8.50 -18.91 11.53
CA GLY A 187 -8.95 -19.31 10.18
C GLY A 187 -9.80 -20.58 10.13
N CYS A 188 -9.93 -21.31 11.26
CA CYS A 188 -10.74 -22.52 11.41
C CYS A 188 -12.04 -22.27 12.18
N GLY A 189 -12.30 -21.03 12.61
CA GLY A 189 -13.49 -20.67 13.38
C GLY A 189 -13.36 -20.91 14.90
N ASN A 190 -12.15 -21.19 15.42
CA ASN A 190 -11.97 -21.36 16.87
C ASN A 190 -11.86 -19.99 17.54
N VAL A 191 -12.58 -19.84 18.64
CA VAL A 191 -12.58 -18.65 19.47
C VAL A 191 -11.51 -18.72 20.54
N GLU A 192 -10.63 -17.72 20.59
CA GLU A 192 -9.57 -17.58 21.55
C GLU A 192 -9.50 -16.18 22.17
N PRO A 193 -9.03 -16.04 23.42
CA PRO A 193 -8.81 -14.74 24.04
C PRO A 193 -7.48 -14.15 23.56
N LEU A 194 -7.51 -12.93 23.03
CA LEU A 194 -6.33 -12.14 22.73
C LEU A 194 -6.16 -11.07 23.81
N TYR A 195 -5.29 -11.32 24.78
CA TYR A 195 -5.12 -10.41 25.91
C TYR A 195 -4.41 -9.12 25.50
N LEU A 196 -4.98 -8.00 25.89
CA LEU A 196 -4.45 -6.67 25.54
C LEU A 196 -3.01 -6.47 26.04
N LYS A 197 -2.68 -7.04 27.21
CA LYS A 197 -1.32 -7.00 27.77
C LYS A 197 -0.27 -7.67 26.89
N ASP A 198 -0.68 -8.70 26.12
CA ASP A 198 0.23 -9.49 25.28
C ASP A 198 0.45 -8.82 23.91
N LEU A 199 -0.36 -7.79 23.59
CA LEU A 199 -0.25 -6.97 22.39
C LEU A 199 0.59 -5.72 22.57
N GLN A 200 0.98 -5.41 23.80
CA GLN A 200 1.76 -4.20 24.08
C GLN A 200 3.23 -4.42 23.73
N ASP A 201 3.80 -3.46 23.05
CA ASP A 201 5.24 -3.33 22.91
C ASP A 201 5.86 -3.10 24.30
N PRO A 202 6.76 -3.96 24.78
CA PRO A 202 7.38 -3.84 26.10
C PRO A 202 8.13 -2.53 26.31
N ALA A 203 8.65 -1.92 25.24
CA ALA A 203 9.44 -0.70 25.33
C ALA A 203 8.57 0.56 25.41
N THR A 204 7.42 0.59 24.73
CA THR A 204 6.58 1.78 24.61
C THR A 204 5.25 1.66 25.35
N GLY A 205 4.82 0.46 25.74
CA GLY A 205 3.51 0.19 26.32
C GLY A 205 2.34 0.39 25.35
N LYS A 206 2.61 0.69 24.07
CA LYS A 206 1.59 0.90 23.05
C LYS A 206 1.23 -0.42 22.38
N ILE A 207 -0.03 -0.54 21.96
CA ILE A 207 -0.46 -1.66 21.12
C ILE A 207 0.06 -1.45 19.71
N LEU A 208 0.82 -2.44 19.21
CA LEU A 208 1.34 -2.40 17.87
C LEU A 208 0.26 -2.78 16.84
N PRO A 209 0.16 -2.05 15.72
CA PRO A 209 -0.71 -2.45 14.64
C PRO A 209 -0.21 -3.76 14.02
N ARG A 210 -1.14 -4.59 13.58
CA ARG A 210 -0.80 -5.77 12.79
C ARG A 210 -0.37 -5.31 11.40
N MET A 211 0.88 -5.54 11.05
CA MET A 211 1.48 -5.20 9.77
C MET A 211 1.28 -6.31 8.73
N VAL A 212 1.43 -5.98 7.45
CA VAL A 212 1.52 -6.98 6.38
C VAL A 212 2.81 -7.76 6.57
N ASP A 213 2.71 -9.08 6.61
CA ASP A 213 3.88 -9.94 6.69
C ASP A 213 4.55 -10.07 5.32
N ILE A 214 5.62 -9.31 5.13
CA ILE A 214 6.41 -9.30 3.89
C ILE A 214 7.28 -10.56 3.72
N SER A 215 7.45 -11.37 4.77
CA SER A 215 8.16 -12.65 4.68
C SER A 215 7.26 -13.79 4.22
N SER A 216 5.94 -13.57 4.20
CA SER A 216 4.96 -14.60 3.83
C SER A 216 5.07 -15.02 2.36
N ASP A 217 4.79 -16.30 2.08
CA ASP A 217 4.72 -16.83 0.71
C ASP A 217 3.73 -16.05 -0.17
N ARG A 218 2.63 -15.56 0.45
CA ARG A 218 1.65 -14.72 -0.26
C ARG A 218 2.27 -13.41 -0.75
N PHE A 219 3.02 -12.72 0.11
CA PHE A 219 3.67 -11.46 -0.26
C PHE A 219 4.73 -11.69 -1.34
N LYS A 220 5.58 -12.70 -1.17
CA LYS A 220 6.60 -13.10 -2.15
C LYS A 220 5.98 -13.44 -3.50
N ALA A 221 4.89 -14.23 -3.51
CA ALA A 221 4.18 -14.55 -4.74
C ALA A 221 3.63 -13.30 -5.47
N VAL A 222 3.19 -12.27 -4.74
CA VAL A 222 2.78 -10.99 -5.34
C VAL A 222 3.96 -10.25 -5.94
N VAL A 223 5.08 -10.18 -5.24
CA VAL A 223 6.30 -9.53 -5.76
C VAL A 223 6.78 -10.22 -7.03
N ASP A 224 6.86 -11.54 -7.03
CA ASP A 224 7.42 -12.32 -8.13
C ASP A 224 6.52 -12.39 -9.37
N ASN A 225 5.18 -12.39 -9.18
CA ASN A 225 4.26 -12.72 -10.27
C ASN A 225 3.32 -11.57 -10.65
N ILE A 226 3.15 -10.55 -9.82
CA ILE A 226 2.20 -9.45 -10.06
C ILE A 226 2.93 -8.13 -10.26
N LEU A 227 3.88 -7.81 -9.38
CA LEU A 227 4.60 -6.56 -9.50
C LEU A 227 5.46 -6.54 -10.75
N MET A 228 5.45 -5.42 -11.43
CA MET A 228 6.26 -5.18 -12.61
C MET A 228 7.19 -4.01 -12.31
N ALA A 229 8.42 -4.29 -11.98
CA ALA A 229 9.43 -3.30 -11.69
C ALA A 229 10.78 -3.69 -12.34
N ILE A 230 11.66 -2.73 -12.52
CA ILE A 230 12.99 -2.95 -13.08
C ILE A 230 13.81 -3.80 -12.11
N THR A 231 14.42 -4.82 -12.66
CA THR A 231 15.38 -5.70 -12.00
C THR A 231 16.66 -5.80 -12.85
N PRO A 232 17.78 -6.35 -12.36
CA PRO A 232 19.03 -6.40 -13.11
C PRO A 232 18.93 -6.89 -14.57
N PRO A 233 18.14 -7.94 -14.90
CA PRO A 233 17.94 -8.36 -16.28
C PRO A 233 17.34 -7.31 -17.22
N ASP A 234 16.66 -6.29 -16.68
CA ASP A 234 15.98 -5.27 -17.48
C ASP A 234 16.87 -4.07 -17.84
N TYR A 235 18.04 -3.92 -17.20
CA TYR A 235 18.85 -2.70 -17.32
C TYR A 235 19.19 -2.32 -18.76
N GLU A 236 19.55 -3.29 -19.57
CA GLU A 236 19.89 -3.02 -20.97
C GLU A 236 18.70 -2.44 -21.74
N ALA A 237 17.53 -3.07 -21.60
CA ALA A 237 16.30 -2.59 -22.24
C ALA A 237 15.81 -1.26 -21.63
N ALA A 238 16.02 -1.04 -20.35
CA ALA A 238 15.59 0.19 -19.66
C ALA A 238 16.43 1.41 -20.06
N ARG A 239 17.66 1.24 -20.57
CA ARG A 239 18.53 2.34 -21.02
C ARG A 239 17.95 3.18 -22.15
N GLN A 240 17.00 2.64 -22.89
CA GLN A 240 16.27 3.44 -23.89
C GLN A 240 15.34 4.49 -23.27
N TYR A 241 15.01 4.34 -21.98
CA TYR A 241 14.10 5.22 -21.23
C TYR A 241 14.78 5.98 -20.09
N LEU A 242 15.83 5.40 -19.50
CA LEU A 242 16.50 5.89 -18.29
C LEU A 242 18.02 5.92 -18.51
N SER A 243 18.66 7.02 -18.15
CA SER A 243 20.13 7.13 -18.20
C SER A 243 20.81 6.19 -17.20
N ASN A 244 20.21 6.01 -16.02
CA ASN A 244 20.72 5.16 -14.94
C ASN A 244 19.62 4.19 -14.47
N PRO A 245 19.35 3.09 -15.19
CA PRO A 245 18.29 2.14 -14.81
C PRO A 245 18.49 1.54 -13.41
N GLU A 246 19.74 1.41 -12.98
CA GLU A 246 20.12 0.86 -11.67
C GLU A 246 19.56 1.66 -10.48
N GLU A 247 19.28 2.95 -10.67
CA GLU A 247 18.63 3.79 -9.66
C GLU A 247 17.15 3.49 -9.49
N TYR A 248 16.55 2.84 -10.47
CA TYR A 248 15.15 2.45 -10.51
C TYR A 248 14.93 0.96 -10.27
N ASP A 249 15.99 0.25 -9.87
CA ASP A 249 15.91 -1.14 -9.48
C ASP A 249 15.09 -1.30 -8.21
N PHE A 250 14.12 -2.21 -8.26
CA PHE A 250 13.18 -2.45 -7.18
C PHE A 250 13.85 -2.79 -5.85
N CYS A 251 14.76 -3.75 -5.87
CA CYS A 251 15.45 -4.19 -4.68
C CYS A 251 16.38 -3.11 -4.13
N LYS A 252 17.10 -2.40 -5.01
CA LYS A 252 17.98 -1.30 -4.58
C LYS A 252 17.24 -0.14 -3.95
N ILE A 253 16.04 0.23 -4.48
CA ILE A 253 15.21 1.27 -3.89
C ILE A 253 14.80 0.91 -2.46
N LEU A 254 14.44 -0.36 -2.25
CA LEU A 254 13.97 -0.87 -0.96
C LEU A 254 15.11 -1.31 -0.01
N GLY A 255 16.35 -1.37 -0.50
CA GLY A 255 17.49 -1.88 0.24
C GLY A 255 17.41 -3.39 0.48
N TRP A 256 16.72 -4.11 -0.41
CA TRP A 256 16.56 -5.56 -0.35
C TRP A 256 17.71 -6.27 -1.06
N ASP A 257 17.99 -7.47 -0.61
CA ASP A 257 18.94 -8.41 -1.21
C ASP A 257 18.23 -9.72 -1.62
N GLU A 258 18.97 -10.67 -2.17
CA GLU A 258 18.43 -11.94 -2.67
C GLU A 258 17.74 -12.79 -1.57
N THR A 259 17.96 -12.49 -0.31
CA THR A 259 17.34 -13.23 0.82
C THR A 259 15.98 -12.66 1.22
N ASP A 260 15.61 -11.51 0.74
CA ASP A 260 14.33 -10.84 1.04
C ASP A 260 13.19 -11.27 0.09
N LEU A 261 13.56 -11.83 -1.05
CA LEU A 261 12.63 -12.29 -2.11
C LEU A 261 12.28 -13.78 -2.03
#